data_f0ec9b4ba28a4db7ca29ac5fa5a69fba
#
_entry.id   f0ec9b4ba28a4db7ca29ac5fa5a69fba
#
_cell.length_a   1.000
_cell.length_b   1.000
_cell.length_c   1.000
_cell.angle_alpha   90.00
_cell.angle_beta   90.00
_cell.angle_gamma   90.00
#
_symmetry.space_group_name_H-M   'P 1'
#
loop_
_entity.id
_entity.type
_entity.pdbx_description
1 polymer ?
#
loop_
_entity_poly.entity_id
_entity_poly.type
_entity_poly.pdbx_seq_one_letter_code
_entity_poly.pdbx_strand_id
1 'polypeptide(L)' 'MAVSYNKLWKLLIDKKMSKVELRKATGISPNTMTKLNRDEEVTLTVLCKICSALSVDIGDIIEYIPTKDEEDLNEEKN' A
#
# COMPACT_ATOMS: atom_id res chain seq x y z
N MET A 1 10.48 -3.54 9.02
CA MET A 1 9.58 -2.46 8.59
C MET A 1 8.19 -3.02 8.35
N ALA A 2 7.17 -2.35 8.83
CA ALA A 2 5.80 -2.79 8.60
C ALA A 2 5.00 -1.68 7.96
N VAL A 3 4.12 -2.07 7.04
CA VAL A 3 3.23 -1.14 6.35
C VAL A 3 1.82 -1.71 6.33
N SER A 4 0.84 -0.82 6.13
CA SER A 4 -0.56 -1.22 5.99
C SER A 4 -1.13 -0.55 4.76
N TYR A 5 -1.95 -1.28 4.03
CA TYR A 5 -2.68 -0.75 2.88
C TYR A 5 -4.17 -0.58 3.19
N ASN A 6 -4.53 -0.52 4.47
CA ASN A 6 -5.94 -0.34 4.86
C ASN A 6 -6.56 0.91 4.26
N LYS A 7 -5.77 1.98 4.15
CA LYS A 7 -6.24 3.22 3.52
C LYS A 7 -6.64 2.99 2.06
N LEU A 8 -5.85 2.16 1.35
CA LEU A 8 -6.15 1.81 -0.03
C LEU A 8 -7.49 1.06 -0.13
N TRP A 9 -7.69 0.06 0.75
CA TRP A 9 -8.93 -0.72 0.73
C TRP A 9 -10.16 0.13 1.04
N LYS A 10 -10.05 1.04 1.99
CA LYS A 10 -11.12 1.98 2.31
C LYS A 10 -11.42 2.90 1.12
N LEU A 11 -10.37 3.36 0.45
CA LEU A 11 -10.50 4.22 -0.72
C LEU A 11 -11.24 3.50 -1.85
N LEU A 12 -10.94 2.21 -2.07
CA LEU A 12 -11.63 1.41 -3.07
C LEU A 12 -13.11 1.27 -2.73
N ILE A 13 -13.45 1.08 -1.46
CA ILE A 13 -14.84 1.00 -1.03
C ILE A 13 -15.55 2.31 -1.34
N ASP A 14 -14.93 3.44 -1.01
CA ASP A 14 -15.50 4.77 -1.27
C ASP A 14 -15.70 4.99 -2.76
N LYS A 15 -14.82 4.50 -3.60
CA LYS A 15 -14.90 4.64 -5.05
C LYS A 15 -15.73 3.53 -5.71
N LYS A 16 -16.23 2.59 -4.93
CA LYS A 16 -17.01 1.44 -5.41
C LYS A 16 -16.23 0.62 -6.44
N MET A 17 -14.94 0.46 -6.19
CA MET A 17 -14.03 -0.28 -7.06
C MET A 17 -13.59 -1.57 -6.40
N SER A 18 -13.59 -2.67 -7.13
CA SER A 18 -13.11 -3.95 -6.63
C SER A 18 -11.57 -4.03 -6.76
N LYS A 19 -10.96 -4.97 -6.05
CA LYS A 19 -9.53 -5.24 -6.17
C LYS A 19 -9.16 -5.68 -7.57
N VAL A 20 -10.04 -6.46 -8.22
CA VAL A 20 -9.82 -6.90 -9.61
C VAL A 20 -9.82 -5.70 -10.56
N GLU A 21 -10.75 -4.77 -10.37
CA GLU A 21 -10.81 -3.55 -11.16
C GLU A 21 -9.55 -2.70 -10.97
N LEU A 22 -9.07 -2.58 -9.74
CA LEU A 22 -7.83 -1.87 -9.46
C LEU A 22 -6.64 -2.53 -10.18
N ARG A 23 -6.55 -3.86 -10.12
CA ARG A 23 -5.47 -4.58 -10.80
C ARG A 23 -5.49 -4.34 -12.30
N LYS A 24 -6.67 -4.36 -12.90
CA LYS A 24 -6.84 -4.11 -14.33
C LYS A 24 -6.48 -2.66 -14.70
N ALA A 25 -6.90 -1.71 -13.87
CA ALA A 25 -6.64 -0.30 -14.13
C ALA A 25 -5.15 0.04 -14.02
N THR A 26 -4.42 -0.63 -13.15
CA THR A 26 -3.00 -0.36 -12.90
C THR A 26 -2.06 -1.26 -13.72
N GLY A 27 -2.55 -2.38 -14.18
CA GLY A 27 -1.71 -3.35 -14.88
C GLY A 27 -0.75 -4.12 -13.98
N ILE A 28 -0.92 -4.05 -12.65
CA ILE A 28 -0.06 -4.79 -11.73
C ILE A 28 -0.35 -6.28 -11.79
N SER A 29 0.66 -7.10 -11.45
CA SER A 29 0.52 -8.55 -11.52
C SER A 29 -0.33 -9.11 -10.39
N PRO A 30 -0.92 -10.31 -10.57
CA PRO A 30 -1.63 -10.97 -9.48
C PRO A 30 -0.73 -11.20 -8.26
N ASN A 31 0.55 -11.47 -8.47
CA ASN A 31 1.51 -11.66 -7.39
C ASN A 31 1.68 -10.37 -6.56
N THR A 32 1.76 -9.23 -7.22
CA THR A 32 1.83 -7.93 -6.55
C THR A 32 0.56 -7.68 -5.74
N MET A 33 -0.60 -8.02 -6.29
CA MET A 33 -1.86 -7.88 -5.59
C MET A 33 -1.89 -8.75 -4.32
N THR A 34 -1.33 -9.95 -4.39
CA THR A 34 -1.20 -10.83 -3.22
C THR A 34 -0.35 -10.16 -2.14
N LYS A 35 0.74 -9.51 -2.52
CA LYS A 35 1.58 -8.78 -1.56
C LYS A 35 0.83 -7.65 -0.89
N LEU A 36 0.05 -6.89 -1.66
CA LEU A 36 -0.78 -5.83 -1.09
C LEU A 36 -1.79 -6.38 -0.09
N ASN A 37 -2.41 -7.51 -0.40
CA ASN A 37 -3.36 -8.16 0.50
C ASN A 37 -2.73 -8.63 1.82
N ARG A 38 -1.43 -8.89 1.81
CA ARG A 38 -0.69 -9.36 2.99
C ARG A 38 0.07 -8.25 3.70
N ASP A 39 -0.13 -7.00 3.29
CA ASP A 39 0.62 -5.85 3.81
C ASP A 39 2.13 -6.03 3.66
N GLU A 40 2.55 -6.65 2.56
CA GLU A 40 3.97 -6.81 2.23
C GLU A 40 4.47 -5.63 1.40
N GLU A 41 5.78 -5.44 1.41
CA GLU A 41 6.40 -4.35 0.65
C GLU A 41 6.23 -4.57 -0.85
N VAL A 42 5.91 -3.48 -1.54
CA VAL A 42 5.89 -3.43 -3.01
C VAL A 42 6.77 -2.27 -3.47
N THR A 43 7.11 -2.26 -4.75
CA THR A 43 7.99 -1.21 -5.27
C THR A 43 7.27 0.13 -5.32
N LEU A 44 8.06 1.20 -5.27
CA LEU A 44 7.53 2.55 -5.43
C LEU A 44 6.81 2.70 -6.78
N THR A 45 7.32 2.04 -7.83
CA THR A 45 6.67 2.04 -9.15
C THR A 45 5.23 1.54 -9.05
N VAL A 46 4.99 0.45 -8.30
CA VAL A 46 3.65 -0.09 -8.11
C VAL A 46 2.78 0.93 -7.37
N LEU A 47 3.30 1.53 -6.30
CA LEU A 47 2.55 2.55 -5.54
C LEU A 47 2.17 3.73 -6.42
N CYS A 48 3.08 4.18 -7.27
CA CYS A 48 2.82 5.29 -8.19
C CYS A 48 1.75 4.93 -9.22
N LYS A 49 1.74 3.71 -9.71
CA LYS A 49 0.68 3.25 -10.63
C LYS A 49 -0.69 3.31 -9.97
N ILE A 50 -0.77 2.89 -8.71
CA ILE A 50 -2.02 2.93 -7.96
C ILE A 50 -2.45 4.38 -7.74
N CYS A 51 -1.54 5.24 -7.33
CA CYS A 51 -1.83 6.65 -7.12
C CYS A 51 -2.33 7.30 -8.41
N SER A 52 -1.71 7.00 -9.54
CA SER A 52 -2.11 7.52 -10.83
C SER A 52 -3.53 7.07 -11.20
N ALA A 53 -3.83 5.79 -10.99
CA ALA A 53 -5.15 5.25 -11.31
C ALA A 53 -6.26 5.84 -10.45
N LEU A 54 -5.96 6.17 -9.18
CA LEU A 54 -6.95 6.67 -8.22
C LEU A 54 -6.88 8.18 -8.02
N SER A 55 -5.91 8.85 -8.63
CA SER A 55 -5.69 10.30 -8.50
C SER A 55 -5.48 10.72 -7.04
N VAL A 56 -4.61 10.01 -6.35
CA VAL A 56 -4.30 10.25 -4.94
C VAL A 56 -2.79 10.22 -4.71
N ASP A 57 -2.37 10.60 -3.51
CA ASP A 57 -0.97 10.55 -3.10
C ASP A 57 -0.63 9.24 -2.41
N ILE A 58 0.67 8.97 -2.27
CA ILE A 58 1.16 7.76 -1.62
C ILE A 58 0.64 7.65 -0.19
N GLY A 59 0.63 8.76 0.56
CA GLY A 59 0.11 8.77 1.92
C GLY A 59 -1.38 8.47 2.05
N ASP A 60 -2.11 8.51 0.93
CA ASP A 60 -3.53 8.17 0.91
C ASP A 60 -3.78 6.66 0.77
N ILE A 61 -2.74 5.88 0.43
CA ILE A 61 -2.90 4.44 0.18
C ILE A 61 -2.03 3.57 1.08
N ILE A 62 -1.00 4.12 1.71
CA ILE A 62 -0.07 3.36 2.54
C ILE A 62 0.14 4.06 3.88
N GLU A 63 0.35 3.27 4.92
CA GLU A 63 0.63 3.79 6.25
C GLU A 63 1.80 3.03 6.85
N TYR A 64 2.75 3.75 7.44
CA TYR A 64 3.83 3.14 8.19
C TYR A 64 3.32 2.67 9.55
N ILE A 65 3.61 1.41 9.87
CA ILE A 65 3.25 0.83 11.17
C ILE A 65 4.56 0.56 11.91
N PRO A 66 4.88 1.31 12.96
CA PRO A 66 6.09 1.02 13.71
C PRO A 66 5.97 -0.31 14.42
N THR A 67 7.05 -1.11 14.37
CA THR A 67 7.14 -2.34 15.12
C THR A 67 7.98 -2.10 16.35
N LYS A 68 7.84 -2.95 17.35
CA LYS A 68 8.62 -2.82 18.58
C LYS A 68 10.12 -2.85 18.29
N ASP A 69 10.56 -3.72 17.41
CA ASP A 69 11.97 -3.83 17.05
C ASP A 69 12.47 -2.59 16.35
N GLU A 70 11.68 -2.01 15.45
CA GLU A 70 12.04 -0.80 14.75
C GLU A 70 12.09 0.40 15.69
N GLU A 71 11.19 0.47 16.67
CA GLU A 71 11.18 1.52 17.67
C GLU A 71 12.45 1.44 18.54
N ASP A 72 12.83 0.24 18.97
CA ASP A 72 14.04 0.02 19.74
C ASP A 72 15.29 0.43 18.95
N LEU A 73 15.35 0.10 17.67
CA LEU A 73 16.46 0.50 16.80
C LEU A 73 16.54 2.01 16.64
N ASN A 74 15.41 2.68 16.52
CA ASN A 74 15.38 4.13 16.41
C ASN A 74 15.87 4.81 17.68
N GLU A 75 15.52 4.26 18.85
CA GLU A 75 16.00 4.76 20.12
C GLU A 75 17.51 4.62 20.25
N GLU A 76 18.07 3.52 19.80
CA GLU A 76 19.52 3.30 19.82
C GLU A 76 20.27 4.29 18.95
N LYS A 77 19.69 4.73 17.84
CA LYS A 77 20.31 5.68 16.92
C LYS A 77 20.31 7.11 17.46
N ASN A 78 19.43 7.40 18.33
CA ASN A 78 19.30 8.72 18.93
C ASN A 78 20.16 8.87 20.18
#